data_b79a8aef552e468b4f2c0fe4c082262f
#
_entry.id   b79a8aef552e468b4f2c0fe4c082262f
#
_cell.length_a   1.000
_cell.length_b   1.000
_cell.length_c   1.000
_cell.angle_alpha   90.00
_cell.angle_beta   90.00
_cell.angle_gamma   90.00
#
_symmetry.space_group_name_H-M   'P 1'
#
loop_
_entity.id
_entity.type
_entity.pdbx_description
1 polymer ?
#
loop_
_entity_poly.entity_id
_entity_poly.type
_entity_poly.pdbx_seq_one_letter_code
_entity_poly.pdbx_strand_id
1 'polypeptide(L)'
;MSDKKKVLPGDEVAVAEEYLPAEGTYEEGGIVYSALTGELKINDSEKTVSVEADNPMVSLAVGDSVFCEITDVRASMAICEVVAVEGRSRNITGDTNGTIHVSKISQDYVQDVGREYRLSDIIRAKVMQVRPSIQLNTAHPHYGAVKSLCRVCRSQLR
;
A
#
# COMPACT_ATOMS: atom_id res chain seq x y z
N MET A 1 6.56 -12.67 -30.16
CA MET A 1 7.04 -11.42 -29.51
C MET A 1 5.84 -10.49 -29.42
N SER A 2 5.29 -10.29 -28.26
CA SER A 2 4.27 -9.26 -28.07
C SER A 2 4.98 -7.91 -28.11
N ASP A 3 4.70 -7.15 -29.15
CA ASP A 3 5.15 -5.77 -29.21
C ASP A 3 4.55 -5.02 -28.03
N LYS A 4 5.40 -4.67 -27.07
CA LYS A 4 5.04 -3.84 -25.94
C LYS A 4 4.79 -2.42 -26.44
N LYS A 5 3.55 -2.14 -26.81
CA LYS A 5 3.16 -0.83 -27.29
C LYS A 5 3.00 0.12 -26.10
N LYS A 6 3.86 1.12 -26.04
CA LYS A 6 3.68 2.24 -25.10
C LYS A 6 2.60 3.19 -25.58
N VAL A 7 1.74 3.62 -24.66
CA VAL A 7 0.63 4.53 -24.90
C VAL A 7 0.66 5.70 -23.91
N LEU A 8 0.07 6.81 -24.33
CA LEU A 8 -0.12 8.02 -23.53
C LEU A 8 -1.61 8.21 -23.20
N PRO A 9 -1.94 8.98 -22.17
CA PRO A 9 -3.33 9.31 -21.86
C PRO A 9 -4.01 9.97 -23.07
N GLY A 10 -5.19 9.47 -23.44
CA GLY A 10 -5.94 9.92 -24.61
C GLY A 10 -5.63 9.19 -25.92
N ASP A 11 -4.64 8.28 -25.94
CA ASP A 11 -4.39 7.45 -27.12
C ASP A 11 -5.51 6.43 -27.31
N GLU A 12 -5.95 6.23 -28.56
CA GLU A 12 -6.88 5.17 -28.93
C GLU A 12 -6.18 3.81 -28.83
N VAL A 13 -6.77 2.88 -28.06
CA VAL A 13 -6.16 1.57 -27.81
C VAL A 13 -6.98 0.42 -28.40
N ALA A 14 -8.31 0.56 -28.47
CA ALA A 14 -9.20 -0.43 -29.05
C ALA A 14 -10.55 0.16 -29.42
N VAL A 15 -11.39 -0.64 -30.09
CA VAL A 15 -12.80 -0.33 -30.33
C VAL A 15 -13.65 -1.09 -29.31
N ALA A 16 -14.62 -0.40 -28.70
CA ALA A 16 -15.45 -0.96 -27.64
C ALA A 16 -16.32 -2.16 -28.11
N GLU A 17 -16.52 -2.30 -29.41
CA GLU A 17 -17.20 -3.47 -29.98
C GLU A 17 -16.35 -4.75 -29.95
N GLU A 18 -15.02 -4.63 -29.90
CA GLU A 18 -14.09 -5.76 -29.91
C GLU A 18 -13.52 -6.05 -28.51
N TYR A 19 -13.26 -5.00 -27.73
CA TYR A 19 -12.62 -5.11 -26.42
C TYR A 19 -13.27 -4.21 -25.38
N LEU A 20 -13.47 -4.75 -24.20
CA LEU A 20 -13.97 -4.00 -23.04
C LEU A 20 -12.83 -3.24 -22.33
N PRO A 21 -13.09 -2.02 -21.89
CA PRO A 21 -12.12 -1.27 -21.09
C PRO A 21 -11.89 -1.95 -19.74
N ALA A 22 -10.61 -2.10 -19.37
CA ALA A 22 -10.18 -2.62 -18.08
C ALA A 22 -9.29 -1.58 -17.38
N GLU A 23 -8.45 -2.01 -16.43
CA GLU A 23 -7.61 -1.11 -15.65
C GLU A 23 -6.74 -0.20 -16.53
N GLY A 24 -6.75 1.09 -16.22
CA GLY A 24 -5.97 2.10 -16.94
C GLY A 24 -6.54 2.53 -18.30
N THR A 25 -7.78 2.14 -18.62
CA THR A 25 -8.50 2.53 -19.84
C THR A 25 -9.91 3.02 -19.55
N TYR A 26 -10.48 3.76 -20.49
CA TYR A 26 -11.87 4.21 -20.44
C TYR A 26 -12.50 4.22 -21.85
N GLU A 27 -13.82 4.13 -21.90
CA GLU A 27 -14.58 4.19 -23.15
C GLU A 27 -15.25 5.55 -23.32
N GLU A 28 -15.16 6.09 -24.51
CA GLU A 28 -15.91 7.28 -24.92
C GLU A 28 -16.29 7.17 -26.40
N GLY A 29 -17.57 7.27 -26.70
CA GLY A 29 -18.06 7.27 -28.07
C GLY A 29 -17.80 5.97 -28.86
N GLY A 30 -17.73 4.82 -28.19
CA GLY A 30 -17.48 3.51 -28.82
C GLY A 30 -16.00 3.22 -29.07
N ILE A 31 -15.11 4.04 -28.57
CA ILE A 31 -13.65 3.87 -28.65
C ILE A 31 -13.08 3.76 -27.25
N VAL A 32 -12.13 2.86 -27.04
CA VAL A 32 -11.42 2.71 -25.78
C VAL A 32 -10.12 3.49 -25.83
N TYR A 33 -9.92 4.37 -24.87
CA TYR A 33 -8.74 5.22 -24.73
C TYR A 33 -7.90 4.83 -23.53
N SER A 34 -6.61 5.11 -23.62
CA SER A 34 -5.72 5.01 -22.45
C SER A 34 -5.96 6.17 -21.49
N ALA A 35 -6.06 5.87 -20.19
CA ALA A 35 -6.11 6.86 -19.11
C ALA A 35 -4.73 7.12 -18.48
N LEU A 36 -3.74 6.28 -18.77
CA LEU A 36 -2.42 6.29 -18.17
C LEU A 36 -1.31 6.25 -19.21
N THR A 37 -0.11 6.67 -18.80
CA THR A 37 1.13 6.40 -19.54
C THR A 37 1.65 5.04 -19.14
N GLY A 38 1.83 4.14 -20.10
CA GLY A 38 2.31 2.80 -19.79
C GLY A 38 2.30 1.82 -20.96
N GLU A 39 2.38 0.55 -20.63
CA GLU A 39 2.33 -0.55 -21.60
C GLU A 39 0.90 -1.03 -21.83
N LEU A 40 0.51 -1.12 -23.10
CA LEU A 40 -0.78 -1.68 -23.50
C LEU A 40 -0.76 -3.20 -23.34
N LYS A 41 -1.77 -3.74 -22.68
CA LYS A 41 -2.03 -5.19 -22.56
C LYS A 41 -3.40 -5.53 -23.12
N ILE A 42 -3.42 -6.45 -24.06
CA ILE A 42 -4.66 -6.97 -24.66
C ILE A 42 -4.83 -8.42 -24.22
N ASN A 43 -5.98 -8.73 -23.66
CA ASN A 43 -6.37 -10.09 -23.31
C ASN A 43 -7.44 -10.58 -24.27
N ASP A 44 -7.02 -11.35 -25.26
CA ASP A 44 -7.90 -11.89 -26.29
C ASP A 44 -8.90 -12.93 -25.75
N SER A 45 -8.56 -13.59 -24.65
CA SER A 45 -9.42 -14.60 -24.03
C SER A 45 -10.64 -13.98 -23.34
N GLU A 46 -10.42 -12.86 -22.65
CA GLU A 46 -11.47 -12.13 -21.94
C GLU A 46 -11.99 -10.92 -22.73
N LYS A 47 -11.41 -10.67 -23.91
CA LYS A 47 -11.73 -9.50 -24.73
C LYS A 47 -11.65 -8.19 -23.95
N THR A 48 -10.57 -8.01 -23.20
CA THR A 48 -10.29 -6.80 -22.41
C THR A 48 -9.00 -6.13 -22.84
N VAL A 49 -8.96 -4.82 -22.72
CA VAL A 49 -7.78 -4.01 -22.95
C VAL A 49 -7.46 -3.19 -21.70
N SER A 50 -6.21 -3.27 -21.25
CA SER A 50 -5.71 -2.57 -20.07
C SER A 50 -4.40 -1.86 -20.36
N VAL A 51 -4.06 -0.87 -19.54
CA VAL A 51 -2.77 -0.18 -19.59
C VAL A 51 -2.10 -0.30 -18.22
N GLU A 52 -0.94 -0.94 -18.21
CA GLU A 52 -0.10 -1.00 -17.02
C GLU A 52 0.79 0.23 -16.95
N ALA A 53 0.62 1.05 -15.91
CA ALA A 53 1.37 2.28 -15.76
C ALA A 53 2.88 2.04 -15.62
N ASP A 54 3.69 2.84 -16.31
CA ASP A 54 5.17 2.80 -16.17
C ASP A 54 5.62 3.13 -14.73
N ASN A 55 4.85 3.97 -14.04
CA ASN A 55 5.09 4.35 -12.65
C ASN A 55 3.76 4.34 -11.88
N PRO A 56 3.28 3.15 -11.48
CA PRO A 56 1.99 3.02 -10.83
C PRO A 56 1.96 3.74 -9.48
N MET A 57 0.79 4.29 -9.14
CA MET A 57 0.56 4.81 -7.80
C MET A 57 0.63 3.69 -6.78
N VAL A 58 1.26 3.98 -5.64
CA VAL A 58 1.33 3.03 -4.54
C VAL A 58 0.09 3.18 -3.68
N SER A 59 -0.74 2.16 -3.66
CA SER A 59 -1.85 2.01 -2.70
C SER A 59 -1.57 0.84 -1.77
N LEU A 60 -2.11 0.93 -0.56
CA LEU A 60 -1.99 -0.15 0.41
C LEU A 60 -2.90 -1.30 0.02
N ALA A 61 -2.37 -2.52 0.10
CA ALA A 61 -3.11 -3.76 -0.10
C ALA A 61 -2.92 -4.69 1.09
N VAL A 62 -3.91 -5.56 1.31
CA VAL A 62 -3.81 -6.60 2.34
C VAL A 62 -2.64 -7.53 2.04
N GLY A 63 -1.80 -7.77 3.04
CA GLY A 63 -0.59 -8.58 2.92
C GLY A 63 0.69 -7.80 2.66
N ASP A 64 0.62 -6.51 2.36
CA ASP A 64 1.80 -5.67 2.19
C ASP A 64 2.58 -5.52 3.50
N SER A 65 3.91 -5.51 3.40
CA SER A 65 4.80 -5.12 4.49
C SER A 65 5.07 -3.62 4.39
N VAL A 66 4.83 -2.91 5.47
CA VAL A 66 4.91 -1.44 5.51
C VAL A 66 5.76 -0.97 6.66
N PHE A 67 6.36 0.22 6.50
CA PHE A 67 7.02 0.95 7.58
C PHE A 67 6.10 2.07 8.06
N CYS A 68 5.89 2.12 9.37
CA CYS A 68 4.98 3.06 10.02
C CYS A 68 5.67 3.83 11.13
N GLU A 69 5.28 5.08 11.31
CA GLU A 69 5.66 5.89 12.46
C GLU A 69 4.51 5.92 13.46
N ILE A 70 4.79 5.65 14.74
CA ILE A 70 3.80 5.73 15.82
C ILE A 70 3.49 7.19 16.12
N THR A 71 2.23 7.59 15.93
CA THR A 71 1.76 8.97 16.14
C THR A 71 0.98 9.14 17.44
N ASP A 72 0.31 8.07 17.93
CA ASP A 72 -0.39 8.06 19.21
C ASP A 72 -0.38 6.66 19.82
N VAL A 73 -0.37 6.58 21.14
CA VAL A 73 -0.38 5.32 21.89
C VAL A 73 -1.48 5.35 22.92
N ARG A 74 -2.38 4.38 22.86
CA ARG A 74 -3.47 4.16 23.82
C ARG A 74 -3.30 2.80 24.51
N ALA A 75 -4.02 2.58 25.59
CA ALA A 75 -3.92 1.34 26.38
C ALA A 75 -4.17 0.06 25.55
N SER A 76 -5.10 0.09 24.60
CA SER A 76 -5.51 -1.07 23.80
C SER A 76 -5.06 -1.04 22.34
N MET A 77 -4.52 0.08 21.86
CA MET A 77 -4.10 0.24 20.46
C MET A 77 -3.01 1.29 20.29
N ALA A 78 -2.21 1.14 19.25
CA ALA A 78 -1.33 2.18 18.73
C ALA A 78 -1.91 2.74 17.44
N ILE A 79 -1.84 4.06 17.28
CA ILE A 79 -2.16 4.74 16.04
C ILE A 79 -0.85 5.10 15.36
N CYS A 80 -0.75 4.80 14.08
CA CYS A 80 0.45 5.03 13.31
C CYS A 80 0.12 5.56 11.92
N GLU A 81 1.10 6.22 11.32
CA GLU A 81 1.05 6.65 9.93
C GLU A 81 1.97 5.78 9.09
N VAL A 82 1.45 5.21 8.01
CA VAL A 82 2.24 4.43 7.07
C VAL A 82 3.11 5.37 6.25
N VAL A 83 4.42 5.26 6.40
CA VAL A 83 5.41 6.12 5.74
C VAL A 83 5.84 5.55 4.39
N ALA A 84 6.03 4.25 4.33
CA ALA A 84 6.52 3.56 3.13
C ALA A 84 6.02 2.12 3.05
N VAL A 85 5.91 1.62 1.83
CA VAL A 85 5.69 0.19 1.55
C VAL A 85 7.02 -0.43 1.19
N GLU A 86 7.33 -1.60 1.76
CA GLU A 86 8.57 -2.32 1.49
C GLU A 86 8.70 -2.65 0.01
N GLY A 87 9.86 -2.35 -0.55
CA GLY A 87 10.16 -2.58 -1.96
C GLY A 87 9.60 -1.55 -2.94
N ARG A 88 8.96 -0.48 -2.45
CA ARG A 88 8.42 0.59 -3.28
C ARG A 88 8.98 1.95 -2.85
N SER A 89 9.44 2.74 -3.81
CA SER A 89 10.09 4.03 -3.54
C SER A 89 9.15 5.23 -3.68
N ARG A 90 7.96 5.04 -4.26
CA ARG A 90 7.00 6.12 -4.48
C ARG A 90 6.13 6.36 -3.24
N ASN A 91 5.70 7.59 -3.03
CA ASN A 91 4.78 7.95 -1.96
C ASN A 91 3.44 7.22 -2.10
N ILE A 92 2.86 6.87 -0.96
CA ILE A 92 1.57 6.19 -0.88
C ILE A 92 0.46 7.20 -1.19
N THR A 93 -0.51 6.78 -1.99
CA THR A 93 -1.74 7.53 -2.26
C THR A 93 -2.89 7.03 -1.41
N GLY A 94 -3.74 7.94 -0.97
CA GLY A 94 -4.90 7.66 -0.14
C GLY A 94 -4.63 7.80 1.35
N ASP A 95 -5.44 7.13 2.14
CA ASP A 95 -5.32 7.16 3.61
C ASP A 95 -4.10 6.35 4.06
N THR A 96 -3.29 6.94 4.93
CA THR A 96 -2.08 6.33 5.50
C THR A 96 -2.20 6.09 7.00
N ASN A 97 -3.31 6.48 7.63
CA ASN A 97 -3.52 6.27 9.05
C ASN A 97 -3.91 4.82 9.35
N GLY A 98 -3.08 4.15 10.11
CA GLY A 98 -3.30 2.76 10.51
C GLY A 98 -3.40 2.60 12.02
N THR A 99 -3.98 1.49 12.45
CA THR A 99 -4.08 1.10 13.85
C THR A 99 -3.53 -0.31 14.07
N ILE A 100 -2.87 -0.50 15.22
CA ILE A 100 -2.42 -1.80 15.69
C ILE A 100 -3.11 -2.07 17.02
N HIS A 101 -3.97 -3.08 17.04
CA HIS A 101 -4.61 -3.51 18.28
C HIS A 101 -3.62 -4.27 19.17
N VAL A 102 -3.78 -4.17 20.50
CA VAL A 102 -2.91 -4.84 21.48
C VAL A 102 -2.72 -6.34 21.22
N SER A 103 -3.74 -7.02 20.73
CA SER A 103 -3.70 -8.45 20.39
C SER A 103 -2.90 -8.78 19.13
N LYS A 104 -2.50 -7.77 18.35
CA LYS A 104 -1.75 -7.88 17.08
C LYS A 104 -0.30 -7.39 17.17
N ILE A 105 0.14 -7.02 18.36
CA ILE A 105 1.50 -6.52 18.60
C ILE A 105 2.50 -7.68 18.73
N SER A 106 2.16 -8.69 19.49
CA SER A 106 3.01 -9.86 19.73
C SER A 106 2.18 -11.14 19.75
N GLN A 107 2.85 -12.28 19.62
CA GLN A 107 2.25 -13.60 19.86
C GLN A 107 2.00 -13.83 21.36
N ASP A 108 2.77 -13.16 22.20
CA ASP A 108 2.61 -13.20 23.64
C ASP A 108 1.58 -12.17 24.12
N TYR A 109 1.06 -12.39 25.32
CA TYR A 109 0.08 -11.47 25.93
C TYR A 109 0.71 -10.11 26.26
N VAL A 110 0.20 -9.06 25.66
CA VAL A 110 0.61 -7.66 25.91
C VAL A 110 -0.49 -6.96 26.71
N GLN A 111 -0.17 -6.49 27.90
CA GLN A 111 -1.12 -5.77 28.76
C GLN A 111 -1.34 -4.32 28.33
N ASP A 112 -0.27 -3.67 27.90
CA ASP A 112 -0.26 -2.23 27.60
C ASP A 112 0.62 -1.93 26.39
N VAL A 113 0.02 -1.36 25.37
CA VAL A 113 0.70 -0.96 24.13
C VAL A 113 1.82 0.04 24.39
N GLY A 114 1.65 0.91 25.40
CA GLY A 114 2.65 1.93 25.77
C GLY A 114 3.97 1.37 26.32
N ARG A 115 4.01 0.08 26.66
CA ARG A 115 5.26 -0.60 27.04
C ARG A 115 6.06 -1.07 25.82
N GLU A 116 5.36 -1.43 24.75
CA GLU A 116 5.95 -1.99 23.52
C GLU A 116 6.34 -0.91 22.52
N TYR A 117 5.46 0.08 22.32
CA TYR A 117 5.65 1.15 21.34
C TYR A 117 5.54 2.54 21.96
N ARG A 118 6.23 3.48 21.31
CA ARG A 118 6.26 4.88 21.72
C ARG A 118 6.05 5.80 20.54
N LEU A 119 5.72 7.04 20.84
CA LEU A 119 5.66 8.11 19.86
C LEU A 119 6.98 8.23 19.08
N SER A 120 6.88 8.35 17.77
CA SER A 120 8.00 8.45 16.82
C SER A 120 8.84 7.18 16.65
N ASP A 121 8.41 6.03 17.17
CA ASP A 121 9.03 4.76 16.82
C ASP A 121 8.66 4.39 15.38
N ILE A 122 9.66 3.93 14.62
CA ILE A 122 9.43 3.35 13.29
C ILE A 122 9.31 1.85 13.44
N ILE A 123 8.20 1.33 12.99
CA ILE A 123 7.90 -0.11 13.06
C ILE A 123 7.70 -0.69 11.65
N ARG A 124 8.00 -1.98 11.53
CA ARG A 124 7.64 -2.78 10.36
C ARG A 124 6.41 -3.60 10.69
N ALA A 125 5.38 -3.47 9.89
CA ALA A 125 4.09 -4.13 10.11
C ALA A 125 3.53 -4.74 8.82
N LYS A 126 2.62 -5.69 8.97
CA LYS A 126 1.88 -6.28 7.86
C LYS A 126 0.47 -5.71 7.82
N VAL A 127 0.00 -5.32 6.65
CA VAL A 127 -1.37 -4.85 6.43
C VAL A 127 -2.32 -6.03 6.49
N MET A 128 -3.26 -6.00 7.42
CA MET A 128 -4.28 -7.04 7.58
C MET A 128 -5.61 -6.63 6.96
N GLN A 129 -5.91 -5.35 6.98
CA GLN A 129 -7.15 -4.79 6.44
C GLN A 129 -6.89 -3.35 5.96
N VAL A 130 -7.54 -2.95 4.89
CA VAL A 130 -7.43 -1.59 4.32
C VAL A 130 -8.73 -0.81 4.48
N ARG A 131 -9.88 -1.47 4.40
CA ARG A 131 -11.20 -0.83 4.52
C ARG A 131 -12.05 -1.54 5.57
N PRO A 132 -12.84 -0.83 6.35
CA PRO A 132 -13.06 0.61 6.40
C PRO A 132 -11.89 1.41 7.00
N SER A 133 -10.98 0.76 7.71
CA SER A 133 -9.77 1.35 8.30
C SER A 133 -8.56 0.45 8.11
N ILE A 134 -7.37 1.04 8.07
CA ILE A 134 -6.13 0.30 7.93
C ILE A 134 -5.80 -0.36 9.27
N GLN A 135 -5.74 -1.69 9.29
CA GLN A 135 -5.33 -2.46 10.46
C GLN A 135 -4.02 -3.19 10.15
N LEU A 136 -3.09 -3.11 11.10
CA LEU A 136 -1.75 -3.62 10.98
C LEU A 136 -1.49 -4.70 12.02
N ASN A 137 -0.53 -5.58 11.73
CA ASN A 137 -0.10 -6.68 12.59
C ASN A 137 1.43 -6.71 12.68
N THR A 138 1.94 -6.77 13.90
CA THR A 138 3.38 -6.91 14.21
C THR A 138 3.69 -8.17 15.01
N ALA A 139 2.73 -9.07 15.17
CA ALA A 139 2.90 -10.30 15.96
C ALA A 139 3.85 -11.34 15.33
N HIS A 140 4.19 -11.19 14.06
CA HIS A 140 5.10 -12.09 13.37
C HIS A 140 6.57 -11.74 13.71
N PRO A 141 7.50 -12.72 13.82
CA PRO A 141 8.89 -12.47 14.23
C PRO A 141 9.69 -11.50 13.36
N HIS A 142 9.29 -11.30 12.11
CA HIS A 142 9.95 -10.37 11.19
C HIS A 142 9.40 -8.93 11.26
N TYR A 143 8.41 -8.68 12.10
CA TYR A 143 7.77 -7.38 12.28
C TYR A 143 8.05 -6.82 13.67
N GLY A 144 7.85 -5.52 13.83
CA GLY A 144 8.08 -4.82 15.08
C GLY A 144 8.93 -3.57 14.92
N ALA A 145 9.49 -3.07 16.01
CA ALA A 145 10.28 -1.85 16.01
C ALA A 145 11.58 -2.01 15.19
N VAL A 146 11.75 -1.14 14.20
CA VAL A 146 12.94 -1.06 13.36
C VAL A 146 13.87 0.05 13.85
N LYS A 147 13.28 1.15 14.31
CA LYS A 147 14.00 2.31 14.85
C LYS A 147 13.26 2.85 16.06
N SER A 148 13.93 2.89 17.18
CA SER A 148 13.41 3.45 18.44
C SER A 148 14.36 4.47 19.01
N LEU A 149 13.82 5.44 19.72
CA LEU A 149 14.57 6.50 20.37
C LEU A 149 14.62 6.28 21.88
N CYS A 150 15.76 6.62 22.50
CA CYS A 150 15.92 6.56 23.94
C CYS A 150 14.88 7.43 24.67
N ARG A 151 14.43 6.97 25.82
CA ARG A 151 13.45 7.69 26.66
C ARG A 151 13.95 9.01 27.19
N VAL A 152 15.22 9.07 27.48
CA VAL A 152 15.83 10.20 28.21
C VAL A 152 16.49 11.18 27.26
N CYS A 153 17.40 10.70 26.40
CA CYS A 153 18.21 11.56 25.54
C CYS A 153 17.74 11.63 24.08
N ARG A 154 16.70 10.86 23.71
CA ARG A 154 16.16 10.78 22.33
C ARG A 154 17.19 10.35 21.28
N SER A 155 18.32 9.80 21.68
CA SER A 155 19.28 9.17 20.77
C SER A 155 18.71 7.85 20.21
N GLN A 156 19.14 7.51 18.99
CA GLN A 156 18.71 6.25 18.37
C GLN A 156 19.24 5.06 19.19
N LEU A 157 18.35 4.14 19.52
CA LEU A 157 18.71 2.84 20.10
C LEU A 157 19.19 1.90 18.98
N ARG A 158 20.19 1.12 19.29
CA ARG A 158 20.74 0.10 18.37
C ARG A 158 20.09 -1.24 18.63
#